data_d44bd59e71736e7f06408790cd43a1e6
#
_entry.id   d44bd59e71736e7f06408790cd43a1e6
#
_cell.length_a   1.000
_cell.length_b   1.000
_cell.length_c   1.000
_cell.angle_alpha   90.00
_cell.angle_beta   90.00
_cell.angle_gamma   90.00
#
_symmetry.space_group_name_H-M   'P 1'
#
loop_
_entity.id
_entity.type
_entity.pdbx_description
1 polymer ?
#
loop_
_entity_poly.entity_id
_entity_poly.type
_entity_poly.pdbx_seq_one_letter_code
_entity_poly.pdbx_strand_id
1 'polypeptide(L)'
;MAKSLDEETLIEDSEDDDDTIDNNEDDDDVEEEEFFEEDDDDDENQVEDLLSIESRIRYERHLLGNLVRRLSTETVTLKVHDVVIKGNKKTNYSLLESEIKALKDATTMQELLAIATIVNSRLQRFDIFDSVRITFDTGPPELPGTTNVMVEVVEPKNPFVGEFGVFSKTEAKTWSLEGSAKLKNLFGYGDIWDGSWAFWWDQTAEIGSGFSLPRFKGINTPLTARVSLLSQDWMKLSSYKDQLLGLSVGLISTMHHDLAYNLTWRSLADPSQSSFKSIRSQLGHSLLSSLKHTYKFDQRDSPVRPTSGYAFQSTSQVCGLAPDSRSSRFLRQECDVRFALPLGFYNAALNFGASAGFIVPWGSGFWNTTPLMSERYFFGGNSSPVCKLGGPATLVGFKTRGLGPSEPQSVAVGKSNDESLYALGGNIAVTAFADLSFDLPLRVLREAGIHGHLFACAGKLSKATVEEFKGFSFQRFGESMRSSAGVGIVVPTKLFRMEDWVLLIDSSLYETLSS
;
A
#
# COMPACT_ATOMS: atom_id res chain seq x y z
N MET A 1 -9.37 34.68 39.70
CA MET A 1 -8.16 34.40 40.49
C MET A 1 -7.17 33.78 39.51
N ALA A 2 -6.41 34.51 38.70
CA ALA A 2 -5.33 35.42 39.01
C ALA A 2 -4.07 34.70 39.54
N LYS A 3 -3.11 34.62 38.64
CA LYS A 3 -1.64 34.92 38.69
C LYS A 3 -0.98 34.09 37.60
N SER A 4 -0.50 34.62 36.43
CA SER A 4 0.58 35.56 36.09
C SER A 4 1.89 35.39 36.89
N LEU A 5 2.94 35.16 36.15
CA LEU A 5 4.33 35.56 36.28
C LEU A 5 5.07 34.97 35.07
N ASP A 6 5.41 35.68 34.13
CA ASP A 6 6.45 36.64 33.71
C ASP A 6 7.88 36.28 34.11
N GLU A 7 8.75 36.65 33.15
CA GLU A 7 10.21 36.92 33.21
C GLU A 7 11.11 35.78 32.74
N GLU A 8 11.99 35.97 31.88
CA GLU A 8 12.77 37.03 31.18
C GLU A 8 14.08 36.39 30.72
N THR A 9 14.44 36.71 29.48
CA THR A 9 15.76 36.97 28.91
C THR A 9 17.02 36.28 29.49
N LEU A 10 17.80 35.71 28.56
CA LEU A 10 19.21 36.12 28.39
C LEU A 10 19.72 35.67 27.00
N ILE A 11 20.14 36.71 26.28
CA ILE A 11 21.01 36.72 25.09
C ILE A 11 22.45 36.54 25.63
N GLU A 12 23.22 35.67 25.02
CA GLU A 12 24.69 35.81 25.02
C GLU A 12 25.24 35.40 23.66
N ASP A 13 25.82 36.41 23.04
CA ASP A 13 26.76 36.36 21.93
C ASP A 13 28.08 35.71 22.35
N SER A 14 28.69 34.96 21.43
CA SER A 14 30.15 34.84 21.25
C SER A 14 30.42 34.17 19.92
N GLU A 15 30.78 34.92 18.88
CA GLU A 15 32.12 35.27 18.43
C GLU A 15 33.02 34.07 18.10
N ASP A 16 33.30 34.03 16.80
CA ASP A 16 34.54 33.74 16.09
C ASP A 16 35.43 32.58 16.60
N ASP A 17 35.64 31.62 15.72
CA ASP A 17 37.01 31.11 15.55
C ASP A 17 37.22 30.63 14.11
N ASP A 18 38.15 31.33 13.53
CA ASP A 18 38.90 31.20 12.31
C ASP A 18 39.92 30.03 12.49
N ASP A 19 39.86 28.98 11.70
CA ASP A 19 40.97 28.02 11.61
C ASP A 19 41.24 27.60 10.16
N THR A 20 42.20 28.31 9.64
CA THR A 20 43.41 27.95 8.89
C THR A 20 43.44 26.58 8.20
N ILE A 21 43.52 26.72 6.91
CA ILE A 21 43.99 25.77 5.90
C ILE A 21 45.42 25.31 6.26
N ASP A 22 45.59 24.01 6.40
CA ASP A 22 46.95 23.41 6.42
C ASP A 22 47.16 22.62 5.12
N ASN A 23 48.05 23.17 4.29
CA ASN A 23 48.63 22.54 3.13
C ASN A 23 49.70 21.55 3.62
N ASN A 24 49.54 20.29 3.24
CA ASN A 24 50.71 19.40 3.18
C ASN A 24 50.85 18.91 1.73
N GLU A 25 51.86 19.49 1.13
CA GLU A 25 52.62 18.96 0.00
C GLU A 25 53.33 17.69 0.45
N ASP A 26 53.15 16.59 -0.25
CA ASP A 26 54.11 15.51 -0.31
C ASP A 26 54.33 15.18 -1.81
N ASP A 27 55.53 15.56 -2.21
CA ASP A 27 56.22 15.08 -3.41
C ASP A 27 56.35 13.56 -3.34
N ASP A 28 56.13 12.86 -4.48
CA ASP A 28 57.06 11.81 -4.91
C ASP A 28 56.71 11.31 -6.31
N ASP A 29 57.76 11.46 -7.12
CA ASP A 29 58.27 10.63 -8.22
C ASP A 29 57.53 10.50 -9.54
N VAL A 30 58.20 11.16 -10.44
CA VAL A 30 58.21 11.10 -11.90
C VAL A 30 58.66 9.71 -12.37
N GLU A 31 57.83 9.04 -13.14
CA GLU A 31 58.30 8.11 -14.18
C GLU A 31 57.79 8.56 -15.55
N GLU A 32 58.75 9.01 -16.34
CA GLU A 32 58.61 9.28 -17.77
C GLU A 32 58.39 7.97 -18.52
N GLU A 33 57.27 7.85 -19.24
CA GLU A 33 57.21 6.98 -20.42
C GLU A 33 56.70 7.75 -21.64
N GLU A 34 57.48 7.65 -22.67
CA GLU A 34 57.39 8.31 -23.95
C GLU A 34 56.19 7.87 -24.78
N PHE A 35 55.57 8.88 -25.40
CA PHE A 35 55.27 9.00 -26.82
C PHE A 35 54.30 8.02 -27.49
N PHE A 36 53.06 8.49 -27.73
CA PHE A 36 52.42 8.39 -29.05
C PHE A 36 51.57 9.64 -29.28
N GLU A 37 52.02 10.44 -30.24
CA GLU A 37 51.19 11.46 -30.89
C GLU A 37 50.19 10.75 -31.79
N GLU A 38 48.90 10.90 -31.54
CA GLU A 38 47.80 10.74 -32.50
C GLU A 38 46.75 11.81 -32.25
N ASP A 39 46.61 12.71 -33.21
CA ASP A 39 45.47 13.56 -33.60
C ASP A 39 44.39 13.89 -32.58
N ASP A 40 44.61 14.88 -31.72
CA ASP A 40 43.66 15.36 -30.69
C ASP A 40 42.99 16.72 -31.03
N ASP A 41 42.88 17.10 -32.30
CA ASP A 41 42.23 18.35 -32.69
C ASP A 41 40.68 18.31 -32.63
N ASP A 42 40.05 17.13 -32.54
CA ASP A 42 38.59 16.99 -32.45
C ASP A 42 38.09 16.95 -31.01
N ASP A 43 38.91 16.61 -30.02
CA ASP A 43 38.49 16.52 -28.62
C ASP A 43 38.48 17.89 -27.89
N GLU A 44 39.39 18.82 -28.26
CA GLU A 44 39.38 20.16 -27.66
C GLU A 44 38.10 20.95 -28.00
N ASN A 45 37.58 20.82 -29.22
CA ASN A 45 36.34 21.46 -29.63
C ASN A 45 35.10 20.87 -28.89
N GLN A 46 35.08 19.57 -28.59
CA GLN A 46 34.01 18.94 -27.83
C GLN A 46 34.04 19.34 -26.35
N VAL A 47 35.21 19.51 -25.76
CA VAL A 47 35.37 19.97 -24.36
C VAL A 47 34.99 21.45 -24.22
N GLU A 48 35.35 22.32 -25.19
CA GLU A 48 34.89 23.73 -25.18
C GLU A 48 33.37 23.84 -25.34
N ASP A 49 32.75 23.03 -26.20
CA ASP A 49 31.29 22.99 -26.34
C ASP A 49 30.58 22.49 -25.07
N LEU A 50 31.11 21.46 -24.42
CA LEU A 50 30.58 20.97 -23.15
C LEU A 50 30.72 22.00 -22.02
N LEU A 51 31.85 22.68 -21.89
CA LEU A 51 32.09 23.77 -20.94
C LEU A 51 31.17 24.96 -21.21
N SER A 52 30.90 25.28 -22.47
CA SER A 52 29.94 26.32 -22.85
C SER A 52 28.52 25.95 -22.50
N ILE A 53 28.11 24.69 -22.68
CA ILE A 53 26.80 24.15 -22.30
C ILE A 53 26.63 24.16 -20.78
N GLU A 54 27.64 23.69 -20.03
CA GLU A 54 27.60 23.71 -18.56
C GLU A 54 27.52 25.12 -17.99
N SER A 55 28.26 26.08 -18.56
CA SER A 55 28.20 27.48 -18.14
C SER A 55 26.83 28.10 -18.40
N ARG A 56 26.20 27.77 -19.54
CA ARG A 56 24.82 28.18 -19.86
C ARG A 56 23.81 27.57 -18.90
N ILE A 57 23.90 26.29 -18.62
CA ILE A 57 23.01 25.61 -17.65
C ILE A 57 23.17 26.21 -16.23
N ARG A 58 24.40 26.53 -15.83
CA ARG A 58 24.70 27.14 -14.53
C ARG A 58 24.13 28.56 -14.46
N TYR A 59 24.26 29.34 -15.52
CA TYR A 59 23.68 30.68 -15.62
C TYR A 59 22.15 30.63 -15.58
N GLU A 60 21.51 29.75 -16.34
CA GLU A 60 20.07 29.57 -16.33
C GLU A 60 19.53 29.11 -14.96
N ARG A 61 20.25 28.20 -14.27
CA ARG A 61 19.91 27.82 -12.89
C ARG A 61 19.99 28.98 -11.92
N HIS A 62 21.02 29.82 -12.06
CA HIS A 62 21.17 31.02 -11.21
C HIS A 62 20.07 32.04 -11.48
N LEU A 63 19.71 32.24 -12.74
CA LEU A 63 18.62 33.13 -13.14
C LEU A 63 17.27 32.63 -12.63
N LEU A 64 17.00 31.33 -12.78
CA LEU A 64 15.82 30.67 -12.21
C LEU A 64 15.78 30.78 -10.68
N GLY A 65 16.90 30.56 -10.01
CA GLY A 65 17.01 30.69 -8.55
C GLY A 65 16.68 32.11 -8.07
N ASN A 66 17.17 33.12 -8.77
CA ASN A 66 16.87 34.52 -8.46
C ASN A 66 15.40 34.87 -8.73
N LEU A 67 14.81 34.36 -9.82
CA LEU A 67 13.38 34.55 -10.10
C LEU A 67 12.50 33.87 -9.04
N VAL A 68 12.80 32.64 -8.66
CA VAL A 68 12.07 31.93 -7.61
C VAL A 68 12.17 32.67 -6.27
N ARG A 69 13.37 33.19 -5.92
CA ARG A 69 13.58 33.97 -4.70
C ARG A 69 12.80 35.27 -4.73
N ARG A 70 12.76 36.00 -5.85
CA ARG A 70 11.95 37.23 -6.00
C ARG A 70 10.45 36.92 -5.90
N LEU A 71 9.97 35.86 -6.56
CA LEU A 71 8.58 35.39 -6.48
C LEU A 71 8.17 34.96 -5.07
N SER A 72 9.12 34.49 -4.24
CA SER A 72 8.82 34.12 -2.84
C SER A 72 8.79 35.33 -1.88
N THR A 73 9.50 36.41 -2.21
CA THR A 73 9.61 37.59 -1.33
C THR A 73 8.65 38.74 -1.72
N GLU A 74 8.34 38.89 -2.99
CA GLU A 74 7.49 40.00 -3.49
C GLU A 74 6.11 39.46 -3.87
N THR A 75 5.03 39.99 -3.31
CA THR A 75 3.67 39.66 -3.74
C THR A 75 3.36 40.39 -5.06
N VAL A 76 3.37 39.63 -6.16
CA VAL A 76 2.99 40.16 -7.47
C VAL A 76 1.49 39.97 -7.65
N THR A 77 0.75 41.06 -7.68
CA THR A 77 -0.68 41.06 -8.00
C THR A 77 -0.87 40.85 -9.50
N LEU A 78 -1.67 39.87 -9.88
CA LEU A 78 -2.04 39.61 -11.26
C LEU A 78 -3.50 39.15 -11.33
N LYS A 79 -4.08 39.27 -12.52
CA LYS A 79 -5.41 38.75 -12.81
C LYS A 79 -5.33 37.76 -13.98
N VAL A 80 -5.91 36.58 -13.80
CA VAL A 80 -6.01 35.64 -14.91
C VAL A 80 -7.04 36.12 -15.90
N HIS A 81 -6.62 36.35 -17.16
CA HIS A 81 -7.48 36.81 -18.24
C HIS A 81 -8.23 35.62 -18.86
N ASP A 82 -7.50 34.62 -19.28
CA ASP A 82 -8.10 33.40 -19.86
C ASP A 82 -7.31 32.15 -19.50
N VAL A 83 -8.01 30.99 -19.51
CA VAL A 83 -7.41 29.68 -19.29
C VAL A 83 -7.74 28.81 -20.49
N VAL A 84 -6.71 28.53 -21.29
CA VAL A 84 -6.82 27.77 -22.54
C VAL A 84 -6.36 26.33 -22.33
N ILE A 85 -7.20 25.36 -22.70
CA ILE A 85 -6.85 23.95 -22.69
C ILE A 85 -6.45 23.52 -24.09
N LYS A 86 -5.31 22.82 -24.20
CA LYS A 86 -4.82 22.25 -25.45
C LYS A 86 -4.54 20.75 -25.31
N GLY A 87 -4.70 20.01 -26.39
CA GLY A 87 -4.32 18.59 -26.46
C GLY A 87 -5.41 17.57 -26.10
N ASN A 88 -6.56 18.02 -25.62
CA ASN A 88 -7.71 17.17 -25.32
C ASN A 88 -8.44 16.79 -26.60
N LYS A 89 -8.06 15.67 -27.22
CA LYS A 89 -8.70 15.16 -28.43
C LYS A 89 -9.93 14.30 -28.13
N LYS A 90 -9.85 13.50 -27.10
CA LYS A 90 -10.86 12.53 -26.68
C LYS A 90 -11.54 12.91 -25.37
N THR A 91 -10.76 13.48 -24.45
CA THR A 91 -11.24 13.87 -23.12
C THR A 91 -12.24 15.01 -23.20
N ASN A 92 -13.37 14.87 -22.51
CA ASN A 92 -14.40 15.89 -22.47
C ASN A 92 -13.90 17.17 -21.80
N TYR A 93 -14.11 18.31 -22.46
CA TYR A 93 -13.72 19.62 -21.99
C TYR A 93 -14.27 19.94 -20.59
N SER A 94 -15.53 19.54 -20.30
CA SER A 94 -16.17 19.83 -19.02
C SER A 94 -15.48 19.17 -17.81
N LEU A 95 -14.83 18.02 -18.02
CA LEU A 95 -14.03 17.37 -16.97
C LEU A 95 -12.84 18.23 -16.60
N LEU A 96 -12.08 18.68 -17.59
CA LEU A 96 -10.91 19.52 -17.41
C LEU A 96 -11.29 20.91 -16.84
N GLU A 97 -12.31 21.52 -17.40
CA GLU A 97 -12.78 22.85 -16.95
C GLU A 97 -13.12 22.85 -15.46
N SER A 98 -13.74 21.78 -14.97
CA SER A 98 -14.09 21.68 -13.55
C SER A 98 -12.89 21.66 -12.61
N GLU A 99 -11.73 21.15 -13.06
CA GLU A 99 -10.49 21.11 -12.27
C GLU A 99 -9.71 22.43 -12.35
N ILE A 100 -9.75 23.08 -13.51
CA ILE A 100 -8.97 24.31 -13.74
C ILE A 100 -9.71 25.58 -13.31
N LYS A 101 -11.00 25.47 -12.94
CA LYS A 101 -11.81 26.63 -12.54
C LYS A 101 -11.13 27.48 -11.46
N ALA A 102 -10.47 26.84 -10.50
CA ALA A 102 -9.77 27.54 -9.42
C ALA A 102 -8.61 28.43 -9.91
N LEU A 103 -8.03 28.15 -11.09
CA LEU A 103 -6.98 29.00 -11.67
C LEU A 103 -7.50 30.38 -12.07
N LYS A 104 -8.78 30.49 -12.44
CA LYS A 104 -9.39 31.78 -12.84
C LYS A 104 -9.59 32.73 -11.67
N ASP A 105 -9.67 32.19 -10.45
CA ASP A 105 -9.96 32.96 -9.24
C ASP A 105 -8.68 33.49 -8.54
N ALA A 106 -7.48 33.10 -9.03
CA ALA A 106 -6.21 33.52 -8.47
C ALA A 106 -5.98 35.02 -8.64
N THR A 107 -5.51 35.68 -7.58
CA THR A 107 -5.28 37.14 -7.51
C THR A 107 -3.81 37.53 -7.39
N THR A 108 -2.95 36.60 -7.03
CA THR A 108 -1.50 36.78 -6.90
C THR A 108 -0.74 35.69 -7.64
N MET A 109 0.50 35.96 -8.03
CA MET A 109 1.35 35.00 -8.72
C MET A 109 1.67 33.78 -7.85
N GLN A 110 1.86 33.99 -6.54
CA GLN A 110 2.10 32.91 -5.58
C GLN A 110 0.89 31.98 -5.48
N GLU A 111 -0.31 32.57 -5.37
CA GLU A 111 -1.56 31.83 -5.33
C GLU A 111 -1.77 31.04 -6.63
N LEU A 112 -1.50 31.66 -7.78
CA LEU A 112 -1.61 31.01 -9.08
C LEU A 112 -0.66 29.82 -9.20
N LEU A 113 0.60 29.93 -8.77
CA LEU A 113 1.57 28.84 -8.77
C LEU A 113 1.15 27.70 -7.83
N ALA A 114 0.67 28.03 -6.62
CA ALA A 114 0.17 27.03 -5.68
C ALA A 114 -1.04 26.28 -6.24
N ILE A 115 -2.02 26.98 -6.79
CA ILE A 115 -3.19 26.38 -7.43
C ILE A 115 -2.78 25.56 -8.65
N ALA A 116 -1.87 26.04 -9.49
CA ALA A 116 -1.39 25.30 -10.65
C ALA A 116 -0.72 23.97 -10.26
N THR A 117 0.06 23.96 -9.19
CA THR A 117 0.67 22.74 -8.66
C THR A 117 -0.40 21.73 -8.21
N ILE A 118 -1.43 22.22 -7.52
CA ILE A 118 -2.56 21.39 -7.08
C ILE A 118 -3.33 20.85 -8.29
N VAL A 119 -3.64 21.70 -9.27
CA VAL A 119 -4.35 21.30 -10.50
C VAL A 119 -3.54 20.28 -11.29
N ASN A 120 -2.24 20.52 -11.45
CA ASN A 120 -1.34 19.57 -12.13
C ASN A 120 -1.36 18.19 -11.44
N SER A 121 -1.21 18.15 -10.12
CA SER A 121 -1.26 16.92 -9.36
C SER A 121 -2.61 16.19 -9.44
N ARG A 122 -3.72 16.94 -9.51
CA ARG A 122 -5.08 16.36 -9.69
C ARG A 122 -5.27 15.78 -11.08
N LEU A 123 -4.85 16.48 -12.12
CA LEU A 123 -4.93 15.99 -13.50
C LEU A 123 -4.05 14.75 -13.72
N GLN A 124 -2.85 14.72 -13.13
CA GLN A 124 -1.98 13.54 -13.16
C GLN A 124 -2.59 12.35 -12.43
N ARG A 125 -3.32 12.58 -11.32
CA ARG A 125 -4.03 11.51 -10.59
C ARG A 125 -5.12 10.82 -11.40
N PHE A 126 -5.64 11.45 -12.44
CA PHE A 126 -6.62 10.77 -13.30
C PHE A 126 -6.02 9.59 -14.06
N ASP A 127 -4.68 9.52 -14.15
CA ASP A 127 -3.96 8.42 -14.83
C ASP A 127 -4.40 8.19 -16.29
N ILE A 128 -4.92 9.25 -16.94
CA ILE A 128 -5.39 9.23 -18.32
C ILE A 128 -4.51 10.07 -19.26
N PHE A 129 -3.54 10.80 -18.72
CA PHE A 129 -2.61 11.63 -19.47
C PHE A 129 -1.18 11.13 -19.31
N ASP A 130 -0.42 11.15 -20.40
CA ASP A 130 1.02 10.86 -20.38
C ASP A 130 1.80 12.02 -19.74
N SER A 131 1.38 13.26 -20.01
CA SER A 131 1.94 14.44 -19.37
C SER A 131 0.92 15.58 -19.29
N VAL A 132 1.08 16.40 -18.26
CA VAL A 132 0.31 17.63 -18.06
C VAL A 132 1.31 18.76 -17.85
N ARG A 133 1.20 19.83 -18.64
CA ARG A 133 2.04 21.02 -18.55
C ARG A 133 1.16 22.25 -18.38
N ILE A 134 1.47 23.06 -17.39
CA ILE A 134 0.80 24.35 -17.17
C ILE A 134 1.85 25.43 -17.43
N THR A 135 1.56 26.31 -18.39
CA THR A 135 2.42 27.45 -18.74
C THR A 135 1.66 28.74 -18.56
N PHE A 136 2.39 29.77 -18.19
CA PHE A 136 1.86 31.11 -17.99
C PHE A 136 2.41 32.02 -19.09
N ASP A 137 1.54 32.72 -19.74
CA ASP A 137 1.87 33.68 -20.82
C ASP A 137 1.37 35.06 -20.45
N THR A 138 1.98 36.08 -21.02
CA THR A 138 1.53 37.46 -20.82
C THR A 138 0.13 37.66 -21.38
N GLY A 139 -0.71 38.40 -20.67
CA GLY A 139 -2.04 38.74 -21.16
C GLY A 139 -2.00 39.70 -22.35
N PRO A 140 -3.16 40.10 -22.87
CA PRO A 140 -3.26 41.03 -23.96
C PRO A 140 -2.55 42.35 -23.61
N PRO A 141 -1.84 43.00 -24.56
CA PRO A 141 -1.11 44.25 -24.31
C PRO A 141 -2.03 45.40 -23.87
N GLU A 142 -3.32 45.29 -24.12
CA GLU A 142 -4.35 46.25 -23.72
C GLU A 142 -4.70 46.17 -22.21
N LEU A 143 -4.34 45.09 -21.54
CA LEU A 143 -4.66 44.82 -20.14
C LEU A 143 -3.39 44.48 -19.34
N PRO A 144 -2.61 45.50 -18.93
CA PRO A 144 -1.40 45.28 -18.16
C PRO A 144 -1.71 44.63 -16.80
N GLY A 145 -0.88 43.71 -16.33
CA GLY A 145 -1.07 42.96 -15.08
C GLY A 145 -2.00 41.74 -15.21
N THR A 146 -2.32 41.33 -16.45
CA THR A 146 -3.06 40.11 -16.71
C THR A 146 -2.13 39.02 -17.24
N THR A 147 -2.50 37.72 -16.98
CA THR A 147 -1.82 36.56 -17.49
C THR A 147 -2.80 35.60 -18.14
N ASN A 148 -2.37 34.93 -19.19
CA ASN A 148 -3.06 33.78 -19.78
C ASN A 148 -2.45 32.50 -19.26
N VAL A 149 -3.29 31.56 -18.85
CA VAL A 149 -2.85 30.24 -18.38
C VAL A 149 -3.12 29.23 -19.49
N MET A 150 -2.10 28.54 -19.94
CA MET A 150 -2.23 27.47 -20.92
C MET A 150 -2.01 26.13 -20.23
N VAL A 151 -3.04 25.28 -20.26
CA VAL A 151 -3.00 23.91 -19.77
C VAL A 151 -2.91 22.96 -20.96
N GLU A 152 -1.73 22.39 -21.15
CA GLU A 152 -1.46 21.44 -22.23
C GLU A 152 -1.46 20.03 -21.66
N VAL A 153 -2.35 19.18 -22.18
CA VAL A 153 -2.46 17.78 -21.82
C VAL A 153 -2.07 16.90 -23.00
N VAL A 154 -1.33 15.85 -22.73
CA VAL A 154 -0.95 14.86 -23.74
C VAL A 154 -1.66 13.56 -23.42
N GLU A 155 -2.57 13.18 -24.30
CA GLU A 155 -3.28 11.90 -24.20
C GLU A 155 -2.40 10.76 -24.74
N PRO A 156 -2.42 9.57 -24.09
CA PRO A 156 -1.65 8.42 -24.53
C PRO A 156 -2.10 7.95 -25.91
N LYS A 157 -1.13 7.60 -26.75
CA LYS A 157 -1.40 7.05 -28.07
C LYS A 157 -2.12 5.71 -27.99
N ASN A 158 -1.73 4.88 -27.01
CA ASN A 158 -2.37 3.61 -26.72
C ASN A 158 -3.07 3.68 -25.36
N PRO A 159 -4.42 3.70 -25.34
CA PRO A 159 -5.17 3.71 -24.10
C PRO A 159 -5.15 2.36 -23.37
N PHE A 160 -4.62 1.31 -24.00
CA PHE A 160 -4.53 -0.04 -23.46
C PHE A 160 -3.17 -0.25 -22.76
N VAL A 161 -3.21 -0.66 -21.51
CA VAL A 161 -2.05 -1.10 -20.72
C VAL A 161 -2.35 -2.49 -20.22
N GLY A 162 -1.48 -3.46 -20.55
CA GLY A 162 -1.60 -4.85 -20.12
C GLY A 162 -0.33 -5.30 -19.42
N GLU A 163 -0.50 -6.05 -18.34
CA GLU A 163 0.58 -6.67 -17.59
C GLU A 163 0.28 -8.16 -17.45
N PHE A 164 1.31 -8.96 -17.53
CA PHE A 164 1.22 -10.41 -17.41
C PHE A 164 2.43 -10.91 -16.65
N GLY A 165 2.22 -11.81 -15.69
CA GLY A 165 3.31 -12.33 -14.88
C GLY A 165 3.00 -13.70 -14.29
N VAL A 166 4.06 -14.38 -13.89
CA VAL A 166 4.00 -15.62 -13.13
C VAL A 166 4.53 -15.32 -11.74
N PHE A 167 3.76 -15.64 -10.73
CA PHE A 167 4.11 -15.37 -9.32
C PHE A 167 4.17 -16.69 -8.55
N SER A 168 5.03 -16.75 -7.56
CA SER A 168 5.11 -17.87 -6.62
C SER A 168 4.57 -17.43 -5.27
N LYS A 169 3.55 -18.11 -4.76
CA LYS A 169 3.10 -17.98 -3.38
C LYS A 169 3.85 -18.97 -2.51
N THR A 170 4.81 -18.49 -1.75
CA THR A 170 5.59 -19.28 -0.80
C THR A 170 4.73 -19.91 0.29
N GLU A 171 3.62 -19.26 0.67
CA GLU A 171 2.68 -19.75 1.68
C GLU A 171 2.03 -21.09 1.31
N ALA A 172 1.65 -21.24 0.06
CA ALA A 172 0.95 -22.43 -0.44
C ALA A 172 1.87 -23.35 -1.25
N LYS A 173 3.15 -22.99 -1.46
CA LYS A 173 4.08 -23.67 -2.39
C LYS A 173 3.47 -23.84 -3.79
N THR A 174 2.70 -22.85 -4.23
CA THR A 174 1.98 -22.87 -5.50
C THR A 174 2.40 -21.70 -6.37
N TRP A 175 2.35 -21.91 -7.66
CA TRP A 175 2.56 -20.88 -8.68
C TRP A 175 1.23 -20.28 -9.07
N SER A 176 1.23 -19.00 -9.39
CA SER A 176 0.08 -18.33 -10.00
C SER A 176 0.47 -17.73 -11.34
N LEU A 177 -0.48 -17.72 -12.23
CA LEU A 177 -0.44 -17.01 -13.49
C LEU A 177 -1.42 -15.86 -13.38
N GLU A 178 -0.91 -14.64 -13.43
CA GLU A 178 -1.71 -13.44 -13.20
C GLU A 178 -1.60 -12.51 -14.39
N GLY A 179 -2.70 -11.87 -14.74
CA GLY A 179 -2.72 -10.85 -15.78
C GLY A 179 -3.68 -9.73 -15.44
N SER A 180 -3.34 -8.54 -15.88
CA SER A 180 -4.20 -7.38 -15.78
C SER A 180 -4.21 -6.61 -17.09
N ALA A 181 -5.34 -6.02 -17.39
CA ALA A 181 -5.53 -5.16 -18.54
C ALA A 181 -6.29 -3.92 -18.11
N LYS A 182 -5.83 -2.75 -18.54
CA LYS A 182 -6.49 -1.47 -18.29
C LYS A 182 -6.74 -0.75 -19.59
N LEU A 183 -7.96 -0.24 -19.76
CA LEU A 183 -8.36 0.66 -20.84
C LEU A 183 -8.63 2.03 -20.22
N LYS A 184 -7.88 3.03 -20.66
CA LYS A 184 -7.95 4.38 -20.14
C LYS A 184 -8.76 5.27 -21.07
N ASN A 185 -9.71 6.01 -20.48
CA ASN A 185 -10.48 7.07 -21.15
C ASN A 185 -11.20 6.59 -22.43
N LEU A 186 -11.98 5.51 -22.32
CA LEU A 186 -12.68 4.92 -23.47
C LEU A 186 -13.79 5.85 -23.99
N PHE A 187 -14.56 6.47 -23.12
CA PHE A 187 -15.70 7.33 -23.46
C PHE A 187 -15.39 8.83 -23.32
N GLY A 188 -14.17 9.21 -22.93
CA GLY A 188 -13.78 10.62 -22.80
C GLY A 188 -14.13 11.28 -21.48
N TYR A 189 -14.70 10.56 -20.53
CA TYR A 189 -15.04 11.07 -19.19
C TYR A 189 -13.96 10.79 -18.15
N GLY A 190 -12.75 10.41 -18.59
CA GLY A 190 -11.68 9.98 -17.71
C GLY A 190 -11.93 8.58 -17.12
N ASP A 191 -12.77 7.81 -17.74
CA ASP A 191 -13.14 6.46 -17.35
C ASP A 191 -11.96 5.50 -17.49
N ILE A 192 -11.76 4.65 -16.47
CA ILE A 192 -10.78 3.58 -16.48
C ILE A 192 -11.51 2.26 -16.31
N TRP A 193 -11.31 1.37 -17.26
CA TRP A 193 -11.81 0.00 -17.25
C TRP A 193 -10.64 -0.93 -16.94
N ASP A 194 -10.75 -1.73 -15.90
CA ASP A 194 -9.75 -2.71 -15.55
C ASP A 194 -10.33 -4.12 -15.58
N GLY A 195 -9.54 -5.04 -16.10
CA GLY A 195 -9.77 -6.46 -16.03
C GLY A 195 -8.58 -7.13 -15.36
N SER A 196 -8.82 -8.07 -14.47
CA SER A 196 -7.77 -8.85 -13.84
C SER A 196 -8.15 -10.32 -13.78
N TRP A 197 -7.18 -11.19 -13.93
CA TRP A 197 -7.37 -12.61 -13.79
C TRP A 197 -6.13 -13.22 -13.14
N ALA A 198 -6.36 -14.22 -12.31
CA ALA A 198 -5.32 -14.97 -11.64
C ALA A 198 -5.73 -16.43 -11.53
N PHE A 199 -4.84 -17.33 -11.90
CA PHE A 199 -5.04 -18.76 -11.77
C PHE A 199 -3.91 -19.36 -10.96
N TRP A 200 -4.24 -20.07 -9.90
CA TRP A 200 -3.28 -20.78 -9.05
C TRP A 200 -3.34 -22.29 -9.33
N TRP A 201 -2.22 -22.92 -9.21
CA TRP A 201 -2.11 -24.38 -9.43
C TRP A 201 -2.87 -25.23 -8.40
N ASP A 202 -3.30 -24.62 -7.30
CA ASP A 202 -4.15 -25.23 -6.27
C ASP A 202 -5.65 -25.22 -6.61
N GLN A 203 -6.02 -24.97 -7.87
CA GLN A 203 -7.40 -24.82 -8.36
C GLN A 203 -8.12 -23.55 -7.84
N THR A 204 -7.39 -22.61 -7.29
CA THR A 204 -7.92 -21.28 -6.99
C THR A 204 -7.92 -20.46 -8.29
N ALA A 205 -9.00 -19.76 -8.55
CA ALA A 205 -9.11 -18.86 -9.70
C ALA A 205 -9.82 -17.57 -9.29
N GLU A 206 -9.30 -16.45 -9.77
CA GLU A 206 -9.90 -15.14 -9.59
C GLU A 206 -10.04 -14.45 -10.94
N ILE A 207 -11.22 -13.92 -11.21
CA ILE A 207 -11.47 -13.09 -12.37
C ILE A 207 -12.20 -11.84 -11.89
N GLY A 208 -11.69 -10.69 -12.25
CA GLY A 208 -12.28 -9.41 -11.86
C GLY A 208 -12.39 -8.46 -13.03
N SER A 209 -13.41 -7.62 -13.02
CA SER A 209 -13.53 -6.48 -13.90
C SER A 209 -13.98 -5.27 -13.10
N GLY A 210 -13.32 -4.16 -13.32
CA GLY A 210 -13.55 -2.91 -12.63
C GLY A 210 -13.84 -1.77 -13.60
N PHE A 211 -14.53 -0.79 -13.09
CA PHE A 211 -14.81 0.48 -13.74
C PHE A 211 -14.59 1.59 -12.73
N SER A 212 -13.83 2.59 -13.10
CA SER A 212 -13.57 3.77 -12.29
C SER A 212 -13.84 5.04 -13.07
N LEU A 213 -14.62 5.93 -12.49
CA LEU A 213 -14.92 7.25 -13.03
C LEU A 213 -14.43 8.31 -12.02
N PRO A 214 -13.45 9.15 -12.36
CA PRO A 214 -12.83 10.08 -11.41
C PRO A 214 -13.81 11.16 -10.93
N ARG A 215 -14.83 11.45 -11.71
CA ARG A 215 -15.86 12.43 -11.38
C ARG A 215 -17.23 12.01 -11.89
N PHE A 216 -18.20 11.96 -11.00
CA PHE A 216 -19.58 11.65 -11.37
C PHE A 216 -20.50 12.82 -11.01
N LYS A 217 -21.14 13.42 -12.03
CA LYS A 217 -22.15 14.50 -11.86
C LYS A 217 -21.72 15.63 -10.92
N GLY A 218 -20.44 16.07 -11.00
CA GLY A 218 -19.92 17.17 -10.19
C GLY A 218 -19.50 16.79 -8.77
N ILE A 219 -19.59 15.53 -8.37
CA ILE A 219 -19.05 15.04 -7.11
C ILE A 219 -17.54 14.87 -7.27
N ASN A 220 -16.76 15.42 -6.33
CA ASN A 220 -15.28 15.39 -6.38
C ASN A 220 -14.66 14.06 -5.97
N THR A 221 -15.47 13.03 -5.72
CA THR A 221 -15.00 11.70 -5.35
C THR A 221 -15.13 10.74 -6.51
N PRO A 222 -14.16 9.85 -6.75
CA PRO A 222 -14.26 8.85 -7.79
C PRO A 222 -15.38 7.85 -7.47
N LEU A 223 -16.14 7.49 -8.47
CA LEU A 223 -17.10 6.38 -8.44
C LEU A 223 -16.40 5.15 -8.98
N THR A 224 -16.35 4.09 -8.20
CA THR A 224 -15.77 2.81 -8.63
C THR A 224 -16.81 1.70 -8.55
N ALA A 225 -16.81 0.81 -9.51
CA ALA A 225 -17.61 -0.41 -9.45
C ALA A 225 -16.74 -1.59 -9.90
N ARG A 226 -16.78 -2.68 -9.17
CA ARG A 226 -16.02 -3.89 -9.49
C ARG A 226 -16.88 -5.12 -9.33
N VAL A 227 -16.80 -6.01 -10.31
CA VAL A 227 -17.35 -7.36 -10.25
C VAL A 227 -16.18 -8.33 -10.16
N SER A 228 -16.26 -9.29 -9.25
CA SER A 228 -15.22 -10.30 -9.07
C SER A 228 -15.84 -11.68 -8.89
N LEU A 229 -15.22 -12.67 -9.52
CA LEU A 229 -15.51 -14.08 -9.33
C LEU A 229 -14.24 -14.71 -8.73
N LEU A 230 -14.37 -15.27 -7.53
CA LEU A 230 -13.30 -15.93 -6.82
C LEU A 230 -13.73 -17.38 -6.51
N SER A 231 -12.93 -18.33 -6.93
CA SER A 231 -13.10 -19.75 -6.60
C SER A 231 -11.88 -20.22 -5.82
N GLN A 232 -12.08 -20.71 -4.60
CA GLN A 232 -11.01 -21.16 -3.71
C GLN A 232 -11.22 -22.61 -3.29
N ASP A 233 -10.17 -23.41 -3.40
CA ASP A 233 -10.16 -24.79 -2.94
C ASP A 233 -9.45 -24.92 -1.59
N TRP A 234 -10.24 -25.08 -0.53
CA TRP A 234 -9.75 -25.30 0.83
C TRP A 234 -9.87 -26.75 1.28
N MET A 235 -9.99 -27.71 0.32
CA MET A 235 -10.18 -29.12 0.64
C MET A 235 -9.09 -29.70 1.53
N LYS A 236 -7.82 -29.33 1.28
CA LYS A 236 -6.68 -29.83 2.05
C LYS A 236 -6.58 -29.27 3.47
N LEU A 237 -7.06 -28.02 3.69
CA LEU A 237 -6.89 -27.29 4.95
C LEU A 237 -8.17 -27.24 5.79
N SER A 238 -9.34 -27.31 5.17
CA SER A 238 -10.62 -27.08 5.86
C SER A 238 -11.79 -27.88 5.25
N SER A 239 -11.53 -28.79 4.29
CA SER A 239 -12.53 -29.71 3.68
C SER A 239 -13.74 -29.02 3.03
N TYR A 240 -13.55 -27.87 2.38
CA TYR A 240 -14.62 -27.21 1.62
C TYR A 240 -14.06 -26.47 0.39
N LYS A 241 -14.95 -26.23 -0.58
CA LYS A 241 -14.73 -25.31 -1.70
C LYS A 241 -15.63 -24.08 -1.54
N ASP A 242 -15.08 -22.93 -1.85
CA ASP A 242 -15.75 -21.63 -1.72
C ASP A 242 -15.75 -20.92 -3.07
N GLN A 243 -16.93 -20.51 -3.51
CA GLN A 243 -17.13 -19.70 -4.72
C GLN A 243 -17.82 -18.42 -4.33
N LEU A 244 -17.22 -17.29 -4.70
CA LEU A 244 -17.73 -15.97 -4.40
C LEU A 244 -17.93 -15.19 -5.69
N LEU A 245 -19.13 -14.65 -5.87
CA LEU A 245 -19.41 -13.63 -6.87
C LEU A 245 -19.65 -12.31 -6.13
N GLY A 246 -18.72 -11.38 -6.28
CA GLY A 246 -18.73 -10.09 -5.59
C GLY A 246 -19.10 -8.96 -6.55
N LEU A 247 -19.94 -8.04 -6.07
CA LEU A 247 -20.16 -6.72 -6.63
C LEU A 247 -19.76 -5.71 -5.58
N SER A 248 -18.80 -4.85 -5.90
CA SER A 248 -18.33 -3.77 -5.02
C SER A 248 -18.60 -2.43 -5.70
N VAL A 249 -19.19 -1.50 -4.96
CA VAL A 249 -19.42 -0.13 -5.43
C VAL A 249 -18.78 0.82 -4.43
N GLY A 250 -17.76 1.55 -4.85
CA GLY A 250 -17.14 2.61 -4.07
C GLY A 250 -18.04 3.85 -4.09
N LEU A 251 -18.46 4.28 -2.91
CA LEU A 251 -19.36 5.43 -2.73
C LEU A 251 -18.59 6.72 -2.48
N ILE A 252 -17.53 6.64 -1.68
CA ILE A 252 -16.66 7.76 -1.34
C ILE A 252 -15.22 7.24 -1.32
N SER A 253 -14.36 7.88 -2.08
CA SER A 253 -12.93 7.60 -2.05
C SER A 253 -12.18 8.92 -2.02
N THR A 254 -11.55 9.19 -0.89
CA THR A 254 -10.69 10.34 -0.68
C THR A 254 -9.27 9.87 -0.38
N MET A 255 -8.35 10.78 -0.14
CA MET A 255 -6.96 10.44 0.16
C MET A 255 -6.82 9.48 1.35
N HIS A 256 -7.69 9.61 2.35
CA HIS A 256 -7.61 8.84 3.59
C HIS A 256 -8.83 7.96 3.86
N HIS A 257 -9.98 8.27 3.29
CA HIS A 257 -11.23 7.57 3.54
C HIS A 257 -11.73 6.87 2.29
N ASP A 258 -12.07 5.61 2.43
CA ASP A 258 -12.71 4.81 1.41
C ASP A 258 -13.98 4.17 1.98
N LEU A 259 -15.11 4.43 1.34
CA LEU A 259 -16.40 3.86 1.70
C LEU A 259 -16.95 3.08 0.52
N ALA A 260 -17.11 1.79 0.68
CA ALA A 260 -17.60 0.89 -0.35
C ALA A 260 -18.76 0.03 0.15
N TYR A 261 -19.74 -0.15 -0.71
CA TYR A 261 -20.81 -1.12 -0.52
C TYR A 261 -20.47 -2.40 -1.29
N ASN A 262 -20.49 -3.53 -0.60
CA ASN A 262 -20.17 -4.83 -1.16
C ASN A 262 -21.38 -5.76 -1.05
N LEU A 263 -21.70 -6.40 -2.17
CA LEU A 263 -22.71 -7.45 -2.26
C LEU A 263 -22.02 -8.71 -2.76
N THR A 264 -21.95 -9.74 -1.93
CA THR A 264 -21.27 -10.99 -2.26
C THR A 264 -22.23 -12.15 -2.19
N TRP A 265 -22.48 -12.78 -3.32
CA TRP A 265 -23.12 -14.09 -3.38
C TRP A 265 -22.07 -15.17 -3.25
N ARG A 266 -22.34 -16.11 -2.36
CA ARG A 266 -21.41 -17.13 -1.96
C ARG A 266 -22.03 -18.50 -2.08
N SER A 267 -21.25 -19.46 -2.57
CA SER A 267 -21.58 -20.88 -2.60
C SER A 267 -20.51 -21.69 -1.90
N LEU A 268 -20.87 -22.32 -0.79
CA LEU A 268 -19.99 -23.20 -0.03
C LEU A 268 -20.37 -24.66 -0.32
N ALA A 269 -19.42 -25.46 -0.82
CA ALA A 269 -19.60 -26.85 -1.18
C ALA A 269 -18.60 -27.77 -0.48
N ASP A 270 -19.05 -28.96 -0.12
CA ASP A 270 -18.19 -30.05 0.37
C ASP A 270 -18.33 -31.27 -0.56
N PRO A 271 -17.52 -31.37 -1.63
CA PRO A 271 -17.59 -32.49 -2.56
C PRO A 271 -17.13 -33.80 -1.97
N SER A 272 -16.36 -33.79 -0.89
CA SER A 272 -15.83 -35.03 -0.25
C SER A 272 -16.74 -35.58 0.85
N GLN A 273 -17.77 -34.84 1.27
CA GLN A 273 -18.64 -35.15 2.40
C GLN A 273 -17.89 -35.41 3.73
N SER A 274 -16.64 -34.93 3.81
CA SER A 274 -15.75 -35.14 4.96
C SER A 274 -15.73 -33.92 5.90
N SER A 275 -16.52 -32.88 5.62
CA SER A 275 -16.53 -31.68 6.43
C SER A 275 -17.17 -31.87 7.81
N PHE A 276 -16.75 -31.05 8.77
CA PHE A 276 -17.28 -31.08 10.14
C PHE A 276 -18.72 -30.59 10.22
N LYS A 277 -19.29 -30.81 11.41
CA LYS A 277 -20.63 -30.33 11.75
C LYS A 277 -20.74 -28.81 11.57
N SER A 278 -19.71 -28.05 11.96
CA SER A 278 -19.68 -26.58 11.84
C SER A 278 -19.72 -26.10 10.40
N ILE A 279 -19.07 -26.81 9.48
CA ILE A 279 -19.08 -26.49 8.03
C ILE A 279 -20.39 -26.95 7.39
N ARG A 280 -20.84 -28.19 7.71
CA ARG A 280 -22.08 -28.73 7.15
C ARG A 280 -23.31 -27.84 7.41
N SER A 281 -23.35 -27.18 8.57
CA SER A 281 -24.43 -26.23 8.89
C SER A 281 -24.38 -24.95 8.04
N GLN A 282 -23.28 -24.67 7.36
CA GLN A 282 -23.05 -23.46 6.55
C GLN A 282 -23.00 -23.76 5.03
N LEU A 283 -23.14 -25.05 4.63
CA LEU A 283 -23.14 -25.43 3.21
C LEU A 283 -24.33 -24.80 2.47
N GLY A 284 -24.09 -24.52 1.20
CA GLY A 284 -25.09 -23.95 0.28
C GLY A 284 -24.82 -22.49 -0.08
N HIS A 285 -25.88 -21.81 -0.48
CA HIS A 285 -25.79 -20.44 -0.95
C HIS A 285 -26.12 -19.43 0.14
N SER A 286 -25.36 -18.33 0.18
CA SER A 286 -25.62 -17.20 1.07
C SER A 286 -25.34 -15.89 0.36
N LEU A 287 -26.06 -14.84 0.73
CA LEU A 287 -25.87 -13.49 0.25
C LEU A 287 -25.36 -12.63 1.40
N LEU A 288 -24.20 -12.03 1.22
CA LEU A 288 -23.59 -11.11 2.17
C LEU A 288 -23.62 -9.69 1.61
N SER A 289 -24.35 -8.82 2.29
CA SER A 289 -24.40 -7.40 1.99
C SER A 289 -23.66 -6.64 3.07
N SER A 290 -22.69 -5.81 2.71
CA SER A 290 -21.87 -5.09 3.69
C SER A 290 -21.52 -3.69 3.25
N LEU A 291 -21.44 -2.78 4.21
CA LEU A 291 -20.88 -1.45 4.08
C LEU A 291 -19.50 -1.46 4.76
N LYS A 292 -18.46 -1.16 4.00
CA LYS A 292 -17.07 -1.14 4.45
C LYS A 292 -16.53 0.26 4.39
N HIS A 293 -16.06 0.78 5.51
CA HIS A 293 -15.32 2.03 5.61
C HIS A 293 -13.87 1.72 5.98
N THR A 294 -12.93 2.24 5.20
CA THR A 294 -11.49 2.12 5.46
C THR A 294 -10.92 3.52 5.63
N TYR A 295 -10.27 3.76 6.75
CA TYR A 295 -9.41 4.90 6.95
C TYR A 295 -7.96 4.44 6.85
N LYS A 296 -7.19 5.05 5.94
CA LYS A 296 -5.79 4.72 5.72
C LYS A 296 -4.93 5.98 5.74
N PHE A 297 -3.89 5.94 6.55
CA PHE A 297 -2.88 6.97 6.64
C PHE A 297 -1.51 6.29 6.60
N ASP A 298 -0.75 6.50 5.54
CA ASP A 298 0.55 5.85 5.32
C ASP A 298 1.58 6.90 4.91
N GLN A 299 2.52 7.16 5.80
CA GLN A 299 3.64 8.08 5.61
C GLN A 299 5.00 7.35 5.64
N ARG A 300 5.00 6.05 5.39
CA ARG A 300 6.23 5.30 5.23
C ARG A 300 6.88 5.66 3.90
N ASP A 301 8.18 5.72 3.88
CA ASP A 301 9.00 5.97 2.69
C ASP A 301 8.84 4.88 1.62
N SER A 302 8.66 3.64 2.03
CA SER A 302 8.44 2.48 1.14
C SER A 302 7.41 1.52 1.72
N PRO A 303 6.48 0.97 0.91
CA PRO A 303 5.56 -0.06 1.36
C PRO A 303 6.21 -1.44 1.48
N VAL A 304 7.33 -1.68 0.78
CA VAL A 304 8.00 -2.99 0.71
C VAL A 304 9.09 -3.11 1.77
N ARG A 305 9.95 -2.11 1.85
CA ARG A 305 11.04 -1.99 2.84
C ARG A 305 10.98 -0.62 3.46
N PRO A 306 10.14 -0.42 4.48
CA PRO A 306 10.09 0.87 5.17
C PRO A 306 11.36 1.08 6.00
N THR A 307 11.98 2.24 5.83
CA THR A 307 13.13 2.66 6.63
C THR A 307 12.76 3.77 7.59
N SER A 308 11.72 4.54 7.29
CA SER A 308 11.24 5.62 8.15
C SER A 308 9.74 5.85 7.98
N GLY A 309 9.14 6.45 9.00
CA GLY A 309 7.74 6.86 8.97
C GLY A 309 6.80 5.96 9.75
N TYR A 310 5.51 6.21 9.59
CA TYR A 310 4.47 5.46 10.27
C TYR A 310 3.25 5.27 9.39
N ALA A 311 2.47 4.24 9.69
CA ALA A 311 1.22 3.95 9.00
C ALA A 311 0.14 3.53 9.99
N PHE A 312 -1.09 3.95 9.70
CA PHE A 312 -2.28 3.58 10.43
C PHE A 312 -3.39 3.21 9.46
N GLN A 313 -4.04 2.08 9.69
CA GLN A 313 -5.23 1.70 8.96
C GLN A 313 -6.31 1.20 9.91
N SER A 314 -7.51 1.71 9.74
CA SER A 314 -8.71 1.26 10.46
C SER A 314 -9.78 0.87 9.44
N THR A 315 -10.31 -0.34 9.56
CA THR A 315 -11.37 -0.85 8.69
C THR A 315 -12.58 -1.22 9.53
N SER A 316 -13.71 -0.59 9.27
CA SER A 316 -15.00 -0.87 9.91
C SER A 316 -15.95 -1.42 8.85
N GLN A 317 -16.54 -2.57 9.10
CA GLN A 317 -17.46 -3.22 8.17
C GLN A 317 -18.73 -3.66 8.88
N VAL A 318 -19.86 -3.25 8.35
CA VAL A 318 -21.20 -3.64 8.84
C VAL A 318 -21.79 -4.61 7.82
N CYS A 319 -22.03 -5.84 8.24
CA CYS A 319 -22.53 -6.92 7.41
C CYS A 319 -23.97 -7.29 7.74
N GLY A 320 -24.72 -7.79 6.74
CA GLY A 320 -26.10 -8.23 6.91
C GLY A 320 -27.13 -7.13 6.73
N LEU A 321 -26.86 -6.19 5.81
CA LEU A 321 -27.77 -5.10 5.46
C LEU A 321 -28.92 -5.55 4.54
N ALA A 322 -28.77 -6.68 3.83
CA ALA A 322 -29.83 -7.24 3.01
C ALA A 322 -30.91 -7.92 3.86
N PRO A 323 -32.18 -7.90 3.45
CA PRO A 323 -33.30 -8.50 4.19
C PRO A 323 -33.34 -10.03 4.19
N ASP A 324 -32.31 -10.69 3.69
CA ASP A 324 -32.22 -12.15 3.65
C ASP A 324 -32.02 -12.74 5.03
N SER A 325 -32.85 -13.71 5.43
CA SER A 325 -32.78 -14.42 6.71
C SER A 325 -31.53 -15.30 6.85
N ARG A 326 -30.92 -15.70 5.72
CA ARG A 326 -29.68 -16.49 5.70
C ARG A 326 -28.44 -15.62 5.69
N SER A 327 -28.59 -14.29 5.61
CA SER A 327 -27.47 -13.36 5.63
C SER A 327 -26.82 -13.34 7.01
N SER A 328 -25.52 -13.56 7.06
CA SER A 328 -24.74 -13.43 8.28
C SER A 328 -24.65 -11.95 8.70
N ARG A 329 -25.05 -11.64 9.92
CA ARG A 329 -25.09 -10.30 10.49
C ARG A 329 -23.96 -10.14 11.50
N PHE A 330 -22.99 -9.31 11.19
CA PHE A 330 -21.86 -9.04 12.09
C PHE A 330 -21.27 -7.65 11.82
N LEU A 331 -20.59 -7.15 12.83
CA LEU A 331 -19.70 -6.00 12.76
C LEU A 331 -18.26 -6.51 12.77
N ARG A 332 -17.45 -6.05 11.83
CA ARG A 332 -16.02 -6.31 11.79
C ARG A 332 -15.29 -4.99 11.99
N GLN A 333 -14.36 -4.97 12.93
CA GLN A 333 -13.45 -3.86 13.14
C GLN A 333 -12.02 -4.38 13.09
N GLU A 334 -11.17 -3.71 12.32
CA GLU A 334 -9.76 -4.01 12.20
C GLU A 334 -8.98 -2.73 12.39
N CYS A 335 -7.88 -2.80 13.14
CA CYS A 335 -6.94 -1.71 13.34
C CYS A 335 -5.52 -2.24 13.13
N ASP A 336 -4.71 -1.48 12.44
CA ASP A 336 -3.29 -1.80 12.17
C ASP A 336 -2.46 -0.53 12.34
N VAL A 337 -1.43 -0.59 13.17
CA VAL A 337 -0.51 0.50 13.46
C VAL A 337 0.91 0.03 13.21
N ARG A 338 1.70 0.80 12.48
CA ARG A 338 3.08 0.46 12.14
C ARG A 338 3.99 1.65 12.24
N PHE A 339 5.24 1.37 12.61
CA PHE A 339 6.31 2.35 12.73
C PHE A 339 7.59 1.79 12.11
N ALA A 340 8.33 2.64 11.45
CA ALA A 340 9.66 2.37 10.91
C ALA A 340 10.63 3.41 11.46
N LEU A 341 11.71 2.95 12.08
CA LEU A 341 12.74 3.79 12.70
C LEU A 341 14.09 3.49 12.06
N PRO A 342 14.75 4.47 11.43
CA PRO A 342 16.10 4.30 10.89
C PRO A 342 17.13 4.21 12.04
N LEU A 343 18.06 3.28 11.92
CA LEU A 343 19.13 3.06 12.92
C LEU A 343 20.46 3.73 12.54
N GLY A 344 20.57 4.29 11.32
CA GLY A 344 21.72 5.09 10.88
C GLY A 344 22.97 4.31 10.45
N PHE A 345 22.99 2.98 10.51
CA PHE A 345 24.10 2.14 10.06
C PHE A 345 23.59 1.05 9.10
N TYR A 346 24.37 0.69 8.08
CA TYR A 346 24.02 -0.33 7.06
C TYR A 346 22.60 -0.22 6.49
N ASN A 347 22.07 1.00 6.38
CA ASN A 347 20.70 1.25 5.99
C ASN A 347 19.70 0.39 6.79
N ALA A 348 20.04 0.18 8.08
CA ALA A 348 19.25 -0.64 8.98
C ALA A 348 18.04 0.14 9.49
N ALA A 349 16.89 -0.54 9.52
CA ALA A 349 15.65 0.01 10.04
C ALA A 349 14.95 -1.00 10.95
N LEU A 350 14.44 -0.51 12.05
CA LEU A 350 13.60 -1.27 12.97
C LEU A 350 12.14 -0.99 12.64
N ASN A 351 11.44 -2.00 12.14
CA ASN A 351 10.02 -1.97 11.85
C ASN A 351 9.26 -2.70 12.96
N PHE A 352 8.24 -2.09 13.51
CA PHE A 352 7.37 -2.75 14.46
C PHE A 352 5.93 -2.33 14.23
N GLY A 353 5.03 -3.24 14.57
CA GLY A 353 3.61 -2.98 14.41
C GLY A 353 2.76 -3.87 15.29
N ALA A 354 1.54 -3.41 15.48
CA ALA A 354 0.51 -4.14 16.18
C ALA A 354 -0.80 -4.03 15.41
N SER A 355 -1.50 -5.15 15.28
CA SER A 355 -2.79 -5.18 14.65
C SER A 355 -3.79 -6.01 15.44
N ALA A 356 -5.03 -5.58 15.41
CA ALA A 356 -6.13 -6.23 16.08
C ALA A 356 -7.36 -6.26 15.16
N GLY A 357 -8.09 -7.36 15.21
CA GLY A 357 -9.36 -7.52 14.53
C GLY A 357 -10.36 -8.23 15.40
N PHE A 358 -11.60 -7.79 15.35
CA PHE A 358 -12.69 -8.47 16.01
C PHE A 358 -13.96 -8.49 15.16
N ILE A 359 -14.70 -9.58 15.30
CA ILE A 359 -15.96 -9.82 14.62
C ILE A 359 -17.01 -10.10 15.67
N VAL A 360 -18.01 -9.21 15.74
CA VAL A 360 -19.10 -9.30 16.70
C VAL A 360 -20.40 -9.53 15.94
N PRO A 361 -21.09 -10.66 16.12
CA PRO A 361 -22.40 -10.88 15.53
C PRO A 361 -23.41 -9.89 16.11
N TRP A 362 -24.41 -9.45 15.32
CA TRP A 362 -25.46 -8.57 15.74
C TRP A 362 -26.84 -9.07 15.26
N GLY A 363 -27.90 -8.64 15.91
CA GLY A 363 -29.27 -9.05 15.61
C GLY A 363 -29.87 -10.00 16.63
N SER A 364 -30.97 -10.66 16.30
CA SER A 364 -31.63 -11.65 17.16
C SER A 364 -30.72 -12.87 17.35
N GLY A 365 -30.41 -13.21 18.61
CA GLY A 365 -29.48 -14.30 18.93
C GLY A 365 -28.02 -13.90 19.01
N PHE A 366 -27.74 -12.64 19.33
CA PHE A 366 -26.46 -11.97 19.36
C PHE A 366 -25.23 -12.82 19.79
N TRP A 367 -25.38 -13.64 20.83
CA TRP A 367 -24.27 -14.46 21.35
C TRP A 367 -24.22 -15.90 20.83
N ASN A 368 -25.29 -16.37 20.18
CA ASN A 368 -25.42 -17.76 19.74
C ASN A 368 -25.17 -17.96 18.25
N THR A 369 -25.09 -16.88 17.47
CA THR A 369 -24.79 -16.96 16.03
C THR A 369 -23.30 -16.86 15.82
N THR A 370 -22.69 -17.91 15.29
CA THR A 370 -21.28 -17.88 14.89
C THR A 370 -21.16 -17.32 13.47
N PRO A 371 -20.24 -16.37 13.21
CA PRO A 371 -19.99 -15.89 11.86
C PRO A 371 -19.63 -17.05 10.93
N LEU A 372 -19.93 -16.88 9.64
CA LEU A 372 -19.50 -17.83 8.60
C LEU A 372 -18.00 -18.09 8.72
N MET A 373 -17.58 -19.33 8.52
CA MET A 373 -16.20 -19.75 8.69
C MET A 373 -15.24 -18.95 7.82
N SER A 374 -15.65 -18.57 6.65
CA SER A 374 -14.89 -17.77 5.71
C SER A 374 -14.70 -16.31 6.11
N GLU A 375 -15.54 -15.82 7.01
CA GLU A 375 -15.42 -14.46 7.53
C GLU A 375 -14.51 -14.39 8.77
N ARG A 376 -14.09 -15.53 9.31
CA ARG A 376 -13.22 -15.58 10.48
C ARG A 376 -11.77 -15.29 10.12
N TYR A 377 -11.01 -14.91 11.13
CA TYR A 377 -9.57 -14.77 11.00
C TYR A 377 -8.86 -16.11 11.05
N PHE A 378 -7.78 -16.23 10.29
CA PHE A 378 -6.88 -17.37 10.30
C PHE A 378 -5.45 -16.86 10.39
N PHE A 379 -4.62 -17.56 11.16
CA PHE A 379 -3.20 -17.26 11.30
C PHE A 379 -2.33 -18.38 10.74
N GLY A 380 -1.13 -17.99 10.36
CA GLY A 380 -0.11 -18.86 9.77
C GLY A 380 0.11 -18.54 8.29
N GLY A 381 1.28 -18.91 7.82
CA GLY A 381 1.80 -18.60 6.49
C GLY A 381 3.15 -17.89 6.57
N ASN A 382 3.78 -17.69 5.44
CA ASN A 382 5.11 -17.10 5.34
C ASN A 382 5.10 -15.67 4.78
N SER A 383 3.97 -14.97 4.76
CA SER A 383 3.94 -13.58 4.32
C SER A 383 4.60 -12.66 5.32
N SER A 384 5.49 -11.80 4.85
CA SER A 384 6.09 -10.77 5.68
C SER A 384 5.03 -9.83 6.28
N PRO A 385 5.01 -9.66 7.61
CA PRO A 385 4.05 -8.76 8.26
C PRO A 385 4.33 -7.29 7.96
N VAL A 386 5.53 -6.95 7.48
CA VAL A 386 5.96 -5.57 7.24
C VAL A 386 5.30 -4.98 6.00
N CYS A 387 5.13 -5.77 4.93
CA CYS A 387 4.71 -5.26 3.63
C CYS A 387 3.20 -4.97 3.55
N LYS A 388 2.37 -5.82 4.15
CA LYS A 388 0.92 -5.73 4.00
C LYS A 388 0.29 -4.93 5.14
N LEU A 389 -0.26 -3.75 4.83
CA LEU A 389 -1.03 -2.95 5.76
C LEU A 389 -2.51 -3.35 5.72
N GLY A 390 -3.12 -3.46 6.90
CA GLY A 390 -4.55 -3.70 7.09
C GLY A 390 -4.89 -5.10 7.58
N GLY A 391 -5.67 -5.16 8.64
CA GLY A 391 -6.08 -6.37 9.33
C GLY A 391 -4.99 -7.03 10.18
N PRO A 392 -5.34 -8.07 10.95
CA PRO A 392 -4.36 -8.82 11.74
C PRO A 392 -3.29 -9.43 10.84
N ALA A 393 -2.04 -9.18 11.17
CA ALA A 393 -0.89 -9.67 10.42
C ALA A 393 -0.77 -11.20 10.50
N THR A 394 -0.20 -11.81 9.48
CA THR A 394 0.14 -13.24 9.51
C THR A 394 1.28 -13.50 10.49
N LEU A 395 1.25 -14.64 11.15
CA LEU A 395 2.36 -15.11 11.97
C LEU A 395 3.28 -15.97 11.10
N VAL A 396 4.47 -15.45 10.84
CA VAL A 396 5.49 -16.15 10.04
C VAL A 396 5.97 -17.38 10.79
N GLY A 397 6.18 -18.48 10.07
CA GLY A 397 6.72 -19.71 10.63
C GLY A 397 5.72 -20.76 11.04
N PHE A 398 4.47 -20.42 11.09
CA PHE A 398 3.41 -21.40 11.31
C PHE A 398 2.79 -21.86 9.99
N LYS A 399 2.29 -23.10 9.95
CA LYS A 399 1.55 -23.60 8.79
C LYS A 399 0.36 -22.68 8.48
N THR A 400 0.06 -22.50 7.22
CA THR A 400 -1.15 -21.77 6.77
C THR A 400 -2.39 -22.32 7.49
N ARG A 401 -3.14 -21.43 8.16
CA ARG A 401 -4.26 -21.78 9.03
C ARG A 401 -3.90 -22.74 10.18
N GLY A 402 -2.63 -22.84 10.56
CA GLY A 402 -2.15 -23.77 11.58
C GLY A 402 -2.38 -23.34 13.01
N LEU A 403 -2.85 -22.11 13.24
CA LEU A 403 -3.05 -21.53 14.57
C LEU A 403 -4.51 -21.24 14.85
N GLY A 404 -4.91 -21.46 16.09
CA GLY A 404 -6.23 -21.10 16.61
C GLY A 404 -7.13 -22.30 16.88
N PRO A 405 -8.42 -22.07 17.10
CA PRO A 405 -9.39 -23.11 17.36
C PRO A 405 -9.48 -24.13 16.23
N SER A 406 -9.44 -25.42 16.57
CA SER A 406 -9.50 -26.55 15.64
C SER A 406 -10.54 -27.58 16.06
N GLU A 407 -11.03 -28.38 15.11
CA GLU A 407 -11.90 -29.52 15.35
C GLU A 407 -11.30 -30.80 14.71
N PRO A 408 -11.45 -31.97 15.35
CA PRO A 408 -11.00 -33.23 14.76
C PRO A 408 -11.85 -33.59 13.54
N GLN A 409 -11.22 -34.22 12.55
CA GLN A 409 -11.93 -34.73 11.38
C GLN A 409 -12.94 -35.78 11.79
N SER A 410 -14.16 -35.70 11.29
CA SER A 410 -15.14 -36.77 11.43
C SER A 410 -14.67 -37.98 10.57
N VAL A 411 -14.06 -38.96 11.21
CA VAL A 411 -13.57 -40.16 10.54
C VAL A 411 -14.78 -40.93 10.01
N ALA A 412 -14.92 -41.02 8.69
CA ALA A 412 -15.71 -42.09 8.07
C ALA A 412 -15.05 -43.43 8.45
N VAL A 413 -15.83 -44.29 9.09
CA VAL A 413 -15.44 -45.61 9.58
C VAL A 413 -14.50 -46.31 8.61
N GLY A 414 -13.21 -46.50 8.98
CA GLY A 414 -12.32 -47.43 8.30
C GLY A 414 -10.95 -46.93 7.82
N LYS A 415 -10.45 -45.75 8.14
CA LYS A 415 -9.09 -45.34 7.79
C LYS A 415 -8.34 -44.75 8.98
N SER A 416 -7.18 -45.37 9.22
CA SER A 416 -6.00 -45.05 10.06
C SER A 416 -6.03 -43.80 10.99
N ASN A 417 -5.49 -44.02 12.19
CA ASN A 417 -5.36 -43.19 13.38
C ASN A 417 -4.61 -41.84 13.26
N ASP A 418 -4.58 -41.19 12.11
CA ASP A 418 -4.10 -39.82 12.02
C ASP A 418 -5.28 -38.85 12.26
N GLU A 419 -5.41 -38.38 13.49
CA GLU A 419 -6.32 -37.28 13.85
C GLU A 419 -5.85 -36.00 13.18
N SER A 420 -6.25 -35.79 11.93
CA SER A 420 -6.02 -34.51 11.27
C SER A 420 -6.95 -33.44 11.87
N LEU A 421 -6.34 -32.48 12.53
CA LEU A 421 -7.02 -31.29 13.09
C LEU A 421 -7.18 -30.23 12.01
N TYR A 422 -8.39 -29.73 11.84
CA TYR A 422 -8.67 -28.66 10.88
C TYR A 422 -9.01 -27.34 11.59
N ALA A 423 -8.46 -26.25 11.05
CA ALA A 423 -8.64 -24.92 11.61
C ALA A 423 -10.08 -24.41 11.42
N LEU A 424 -10.68 -23.94 12.48
CA LEU A 424 -11.99 -23.28 12.48
C LEU A 424 -11.93 -21.77 12.37
N GLY A 425 -10.74 -21.17 12.52
CA GLY A 425 -10.58 -19.73 12.63
C GLY A 425 -11.15 -19.13 13.92
N GLY A 426 -10.87 -17.85 14.13
CA GLY A 426 -11.31 -17.08 15.31
C GLY A 426 -12.03 -15.79 14.95
N ASN A 427 -12.73 -15.24 15.93
CA ASN A 427 -13.43 -13.97 15.81
C ASN A 427 -12.63 -12.79 16.37
N ILE A 428 -11.66 -13.08 17.24
CA ILE A 428 -10.74 -12.12 17.82
C ILE A 428 -9.33 -12.52 17.41
N ALA A 429 -8.63 -11.59 16.80
CA ALA A 429 -7.27 -11.77 16.30
C ALA A 429 -6.43 -10.58 16.75
N VAL A 430 -5.32 -10.84 17.42
CA VAL A 430 -4.36 -9.81 17.83
C VAL A 430 -2.97 -10.28 17.45
N THR A 431 -2.21 -9.43 16.79
CA THR A 431 -0.84 -9.72 16.38
C THR A 431 0.06 -8.54 16.64
N ALA A 432 1.31 -8.81 16.94
CA ALA A 432 2.37 -7.83 17.02
C ALA A 432 3.62 -8.40 16.35
N PHE A 433 4.42 -7.55 15.75
CA PHE A 433 5.69 -7.93 15.16
C PHE A 433 6.76 -6.87 15.37
N ALA A 434 8.01 -7.30 15.35
CA ALA A 434 9.20 -6.48 15.25
C ALA A 434 10.11 -7.08 14.19
N ASP A 435 10.61 -6.26 13.28
CA ASP A 435 11.47 -6.66 12.19
C ASP A 435 12.65 -5.68 12.06
N LEU A 436 13.85 -6.20 12.04
CA LEU A 436 15.08 -5.44 11.82
C LEU A 436 15.59 -5.76 10.42
N SER A 437 15.40 -4.85 9.49
CA SER A 437 15.94 -4.95 8.14
C SER A 437 17.31 -4.25 8.05
N PHE A 438 18.26 -4.84 7.31
CA PHE A 438 19.61 -4.30 7.15
C PHE A 438 20.23 -4.72 5.81
N ASP A 439 21.11 -3.87 5.29
CA ASP A 439 21.86 -4.20 4.07
C ASP A 439 22.97 -5.21 4.39
N LEU A 440 23.14 -6.18 3.49
CA LEU A 440 24.22 -7.15 3.58
C LEU A 440 25.58 -6.48 3.24
N PRO A 441 26.69 -6.91 3.88
CA PRO A 441 28.00 -6.26 3.73
C PRO A 441 28.61 -6.37 2.34
N LEU A 442 28.08 -7.26 1.48
CA LEU A 442 28.57 -7.46 0.12
C LEU A 442 27.96 -6.40 -0.85
N ARG A 443 28.83 -5.66 -1.53
CA ARG A 443 28.44 -4.57 -2.44
C ARG A 443 27.48 -5.03 -3.55
N VAL A 444 27.76 -6.20 -4.13
CA VAL A 444 26.92 -6.79 -5.20
C VAL A 444 25.49 -7.08 -4.72
N LEU A 445 25.32 -7.59 -3.50
CA LEU A 445 23.99 -7.89 -2.93
C LEU A 445 23.22 -6.60 -2.65
N ARG A 446 23.90 -5.56 -2.16
CA ARG A 446 23.30 -4.26 -1.91
C ARG A 446 22.84 -3.57 -3.19
N GLU A 447 23.66 -3.60 -4.26
CA GLU A 447 23.28 -3.06 -5.57
C GLU A 447 22.12 -3.82 -6.21
N ALA A 448 22.01 -5.12 -5.95
CA ALA A 448 20.87 -5.93 -6.34
C ALA A 448 19.62 -5.72 -5.46
N GLY A 449 19.71 -4.90 -4.37
CA GLY A 449 18.63 -4.66 -3.43
C GLY A 449 18.37 -5.80 -2.45
N ILE A 450 19.27 -6.80 -2.41
CA ILE A 450 19.16 -7.95 -1.51
C ILE A 450 19.51 -7.51 -0.09
N HIS A 451 18.61 -7.77 0.84
CA HIS A 451 18.79 -7.37 2.23
C HIS A 451 18.42 -8.49 3.21
N GLY A 452 19.02 -8.46 4.37
CA GLY A 452 18.71 -9.34 5.46
C GLY A 452 17.63 -8.75 6.38
N HIS A 453 16.91 -9.61 7.09
CA HIS A 453 16.01 -9.20 8.14
C HIS A 453 15.99 -10.20 9.31
N LEU A 454 15.76 -9.67 10.50
CA LEU A 454 15.52 -10.42 11.72
C LEU A 454 14.11 -10.09 12.18
N PHE A 455 13.27 -11.08 12.34
CA PHE A 455 11.89 -10.83 12.74
C PHE A 455 11.51 -11.58 14.01
N ALA A 456 10.60 -11.00 14.76
CA ALA A 456 9.89 -11.61 15.86
C ALA A 456 8.40 -11.27 15.73
N CYS A 457 7.55 -12.28 15.79
CA CYS A 457 6.10 -12.13 15.71
C CYS A 457 5.44 -12.80 16.90
N ALA A 458 4.36 -12.20 17.39
CA ALA A 458 3.52 -12.81 18.40
C ALA A 458 2.04 -12.56 18.08
N GLY A 459 1.18 -13.52 18.39
CA GLY A 459 -0.25 -13.34 18.16
C GLY A 459 -1.13 -14.36 18.84
N LYS A 460 -2.40 -13.99 18.96
CA LYS A 460 -3.45 -14.82 19.52
C LYS A 460 -4.70 -14.78 18.64
N LEU A 461 -5.25 -15.97 18.40
CA LEU A 461 -6.51 -16.15 17.70
C LEU A 461 -7.50 -16.88 18.63
N SER A 462 -8.63 -16.27 18.92
CA SER A 462 -9.64 -16.85 19.82
C SER A 462 -11.06 -16.73 19.27
N LYS A 463 -11.99 -17.53 19.83
CA LYS A 463 -13.42 -17.38 19.58
C LYS A 463 -14.00 -16.40 20.60
N ALA A 464 -14.81 -15.44 20.15
CA ALA A 464 -15.54 -14.54 21.04
C ALA A 464 -16.71 -15.32 21.69
N THR A 465 -16.50 -15.88 22.85
CA THR A 465 -17.55 -16.47 23.67
C THR A 465 -17.83 -15.59 24.89
N VAL A 466 -19.07 -15.63 25.40
CA VAL A 466 -19.47 -14.86 26.61
C VAL A 466 -18.59 -15.23 27.82
N GLU A 467 -18.19 -16.49 27.87
CA GLU A 467 -17.36 -17.03 28.96
C GLU A 467 -15.94 -16.48 28.91
N GLU A 468 -15.36 -16.37 27.70
CA GLU A 468 -14.04 -15.76 27.51
C GLU A 468 -14.04 -14.25 27.84
N PHE A 469 -15.12 -13.53 27.53
CA PHE A 469 -15.25 -12.13 27.91
C PHE A 469 -15.39 -11.93 29.42
N LYS A 470 -16.16 -12.76 30.09
CA LYS A 470 -16.32 -12.69 31.56
C LYS A 470 -15.08 -13.07 32.35
N GLY A 471 -14.26 -13.97 31.79
CA GLY A 471 -12.99 -14.45 32.38
C GLY A 471 -11.75 -13.76 31.82
N PHE A 472 -11.88 -12.64 31.12
CA PHE A 472 -10.76 -11.97 30.49
C PHE A 472 -9.75 -11.46 31.53
N SER A 473 -8.50 -11.93 31.41
CA SER A 473 -7.35 -11.46 32.18
C SER A 473 -6.20 -11.19 31.21
N PHE A 474 -5.60 -10.02 31.32
CA PHE A 474 -4.42 -9.67 30.49
C PHE A 474 -3.26 -10.66 30.66
N GLN A 475 -3.07 -11.19 31.87
CA GLN A 475 -2.01 -12.17 32.14
C GLN A 475 -2.26 -13.48 31.37
N ARG A 476 -3.46 -14.06 31.50
CA ARG A 476 -3.85 -15.27 30.73
C ARG A 476 -3.85 -15.04 29.23
N PHE A 477 -4.18 -13.81 28.81
CA PHE A 477 -4.13 -13.43 27.41
C PHE A 477 -2.68 -13.48 26.88
N GLY A 478 -1.72 -12.92 27.63
CA GLY A 478 -0.29 -12.94 27.29
C GLY A 478 0.30 -14.36 27.29
N GLU A 479 -0.01 -15.18 28.29
CA GLU A 479 0.44 -16.58 28.40
C GLU A 479 -0.03 -17.48 27.25
N SER A 480 -1.13 -17.14 26.61
CA SER A 480 -1.70 -17.90 25.49
C SER A 480 -1.31 -17.37 24.11
N MET A 481 -0.42 -16.38 24.02
CA MET A 481 0.13 -15.92 22.76
C MET A 481 1.11 -16.95 22.19
N ARG A 482 1.01 -17.17 20.89
CA ARG A 482 2.02 -17.92 20.13
C ARG A 482 3.00 -16.95 19.53
N SER A 483 4.28 -17.28 19.60
CA SER A 483 5.36 -16.43 19.09
C SER A 483 6.30 -17.21 18.18
N SER A 484 6.88 -16.52 17.25
CA SER A 484 7.94 -17.01 16.37
C SER A 484 9.01 -15.94 16.18
N ALA A 485 10.23 -16.36 16.01
CA ALA A 485 11.33 -15.49 15.66
C ALA A 485 12.20 -16.18 14.60
N GLY A 486 12.83 -15.40 13.76
CA GLY A 486 13.65 -15.96 12.68
C GLY A 486 14.51 -14.94 11.98
N VAL A 487 15.29 -15.44 11.05
CA VAL A 487 16.19 -14.69 10.17
C VAL A 487 15.83 -14.99 8.74
N GLY A 488 15.81 -13.98 7.89
CA GLY A 488 15.50 -14.15 6.48
C GLY A 488 16.38 -13.26 5.58
N ILE A 489 16.38 -13.60 4.30
CA ILE A 489 16.97 -12.80 3.24
C ILE A 489 15.87 -12.52 2.22
N VAL A 490 15.68 -11.25 1.90
CA VAL A 490 14.74 -10.81 0.86
C VAL A 490 15.49 -10.54 -0.42
N VAL A 491 15.08 -11.19 -1.49
CA VAL A 491 15.64 -11.02 -2.83
C VAL A 491 14.61 -10.33 -3.71
N PRO A 492 14.73 -9.02 -3.96
CA PRO A 492 13.84 -8.34 -4.89
C PRO A 492 14.22 -8.71 -6.32
N THR A 493 13.36 -9.42 -7.03
CA THR A 493 13.54 -9.68 -8.45
C THR A 493 12.49 -8.93 -9.25
N LYS A 494 12.85 -8.45 -10.44
CA LYS A 494 11.90 -7.78 -11.34
C LYS A 494 10.85 -8.72 -11.93
N LEU A 495 11.17 -10.02 -11.97
CA LEU A 495 10.31 -11.06 -12.55
C LEU A 495 9.59 -11.90 -11.49
N PHE A 496 10.20 -12.07 -10.31
CA PHE A 496 9.66 -12.89 -9.24
C PHE A 496 9.88 -12.17 -7.91
N ARG A 497 8.84 -11.92 -7.18
CA ARG A 497 8.94 -11.48 -5.79
C ARG A 497 9.17 -12.72 -4.93
N MET A 498 10.44 -13.11 -4.75
CA MET A 498 10.80 -14.17 -3.79
C MET A 498 10.91 -13.53 -2.41
N GLU A 499 9.94 -13.80 -1.59
CA GLU A 499 9.97 -13.49 -0.16
C GLU A 499 10.48 -14.73 0.58
N ASP A 500 11.58 -14.55 1.30
CA ASP A 500 12.07 -15.31 2.45
C ASP A 500 12.53 -16.75 2.30
N TRP A 501 13.84 -16.90 2.45
CA TRP A 501 14.41 -18.09 3.09
C TRP A 501 14.44 -17.82 4.59
N VAL A 502 13.56 -18.45 5.35
CA VAL A 502 13.41 -18.24 6.79
C VAL A 502 13.97 -19.43 7.54
N LEU A 503 14.98 -19.21 8.37
CA LEU A 503 15.38 -20.15 9.40
C LEU A 503 14.53 -19.86 10.64
N LEU A 504 13.61 -20.77 10.98
CA LEU A 504 12.67 -20.61 12.08
C LEU A 504 13.21 -21.21 13.36
N ILE A 505 13.12 -20.45 14.43
CA ILE A 505 13.22 -20.95 15.79
C ILE A 505 11.81 -20.84 16.40
N ASP A 506 11.12 -21.97 16.48
CA ASP A 506 9.80 -22.06 17.09
C ASP A 506 9.94 -22.22 18.61
N SER A 507 9.27 -21.38 19.38
CA SER A 507 9.26 -21.47 20.84
C SER A 507 8.57 -22.72 21.37
N SER A 508 7.76 -23.41 20.54
CA SER A 508 7.12 -24.67 20.92
C SER A 508 8.09 -25.84 21.03
N LEU A 509 9.30 -25.74 20.48
CA LEU A 509 10.36 -26.74 20.65
C LEU A 509 10.96 -26.78 22.04
N TYR A 510 10.84 -25.69 22.82
CA TYR A 510 11.34 -25.66 24.20
C TYR A 510 10.45 -26.43 25.20
N GLU A 511 9.13 -26.51 24.94
CA GLU A 511 8.22 -27.29 25.78
C GLU A 511 8.35 -28.83 25.59
N THR A 512 8.78 -29.25 24.41
CA THR A 512 8.99 -30.71 24.13
C THR A 512 10.35 -31.23 24.55
N LEU A 513 11.32 -30.34 24.86
CA LEU A 513 12.65 -30.74 25.37
C LEU A 513 12.75 -30.63 26.91
N SER A 514 11.73 -30.08 27.58
CA SER A 514 11.69 -29.96 29.05
C SER A 514 10.66 -30.89 29.71
N SER A 515 9.97 -31.68 28.96
CA SER A 515 9.12 -32.81 29.40
C SER A 515 9.79 -34.16 29.04
#